data_314a052e48544cb73fe9ecc4608dd254
#
_entry.id   314a052e48544cb73fe9ecc4608dd254
#
_cell.length_a   1.000
_cell.length_b   1.000
_cell.length_c   1.000
_cell.angle_alpha   90.00
_cell.angle_beta   90.00
_cell.angle_gamma   90.00
#
_symmetry.space_group_name_H-M   'P 1'
#
loop_
_entity.id
_entity.type
_entity.pdbx_description
1 polymer ?
#
loop_
_entity_poly.entity_id
_entity_poly.type
_entity_poly.pdbx_seq_one_letter_code
_entity_poly.pdbx_strand_id
1 'polypeptide(L)'
;MDNWFDLLAVRTPKLSRLNAFADALAAPVMNLRTNDNHPFEILGDLAFVLAERDSWDGLRVVLVGPAGNIARSWFEAAEVLPIEVVQVAPMEFLFPASECGNRSSTAVNPHMIKDADLIVTDCWPAGLDGDAKTALAAFRIDADLLDQCRGDVLFVPCPPVTRGNEVSSCAMRHPKCHDTAAKAFLMHIQNAFVESSL
;
A
#
# COMPACT_ATOMS: atom_id res chain seq x y z
N MET A 1 -8.72 19.69 24.13
CA MET A 1 -7.42 19.08 23.77
C MET A 1 -6.45 20.11 23.18
N ASP A 2 -6.95 21.11 22.43
CA ASP A 2 -6.13 22.14 21.76
C ASP A 2 -5.12 22.89 22.65
N ASN A 3 -5.37 22.98 23.94
CA ASN A 3 -4.42 23.61 24.88
C ASN A 3 -3.30 22.67 25.36
N TRP A 4 -3.27 21.44 24.88
CA TRP A 4 -2.34 20.42 25.40
C TRP A 4 -1.44 19.83 24.30
N PHE A 5 -1.83 19.97 23.04
CA PHE A 5 -1.16 19.37 21.89
C PHE A 5 -1.16 20.32 20.70
N ASP A 6 -0.01 20.45 20.06
CA ASP A 6 0.15 21.22 18.82
C ASP A 6 -0.23 20.38 17.59
N LEU A 7 -0.21 19.04 17.71
CA LEU A 7 -0.61 18.08 16.70
C LEU A 7 -1.11 16.79 17.35
N LEU A 8 -2.11 16.16 16.78
CA LEU A 8 -2.62 14.88 17.24
C LEU A 8 -2.41 13.78 16.21
N ALA A 9 -1.61 12.77 16.53
CA ALA A 9 -1.42 11.57 15.69
C ALA A 9 -2.40 10.46 16.13
N VAL A 10 -3.29 10.04 15.21
CA VAL A 10 -4.41 9.16 15.54
C VAL A 10 -4.37 7.86 14.75
N ARG A 11 -4.51 6.74 15.45
CA ARG A 11 -4.79 5.42 14.88
C ARG A 11 -6.12 4.93 15.42
N THR A 12 -7.10 4.73 14.56
CA THR A 12 -8.47 4.32 14.92
C THR A 12 -9.07 3.42 13.85
N PRO A 13 -9.97 2.47 14.20
CA PRO A 13 -10.57 1.60 13.19
C PRO A 13 -11.38 2.32 12.12
N LYS A 14 -12.05 3.43 12.46
CA LYS A 14 -13.00 4.11 11.56
C LYS A 14 -12.48 5.48 11.13
N LEU A 15 -12.44 5.74 9.83
CA LEU A 15 -12.10 7.04 9.25
C LEU A 15 -13.08 8.14 9.74
N SER A 16 -14.38 7.83 9.84
CA SER A 16 -15.37 8.78 10.37
C SER A 16 -15.07 9.26 11.79
N ARG A 17 -14.46 8.39 12.61
CA ARG A 17 -14.04 8.78 13.97
C ARG A 17 -12.81 9.69 13.95
N LEU A 18 -11.89 9.44 13.02
CA LEU A 18 -10.73 10.33 12.82
C LEU A 18 -11.18 11.70 12.33
N ASN A 19 -12.09 11.74 11.35
CA ASN A 19 -12.68 13.00 10.86
C ASN A 19 -13.37 13.80 11.98
N ALA A 20 -14.10 13.11 12.87
CA ALA A 20 -14.71 13.77 14.03
C ALA A 20 -13.68 14.41 14.98
N PHE A 21 -12.46 13.87 15.09
CA PHE A 21 -11.37 14.54 15.80
C PHE A 21 -10.87 15.77 15.04
N ALA A 22 -10.67 15.64 13.72
CA ALA A 22 -10.20 16.74 12.89
C ALA A 22 -11.20 17.91 12.88
N ASP A 23 -12.50 17.63 12.84
CA ASP A 23 -13.57 18.64 12.88
C ASP A 23 -13.70 19.33 14.24
N ALA A 24 -13.35 18.65 15.33
CA ALA A 24 -13.51 19.13 16.70
C ALA A 24 -12.28 19.86 17.26
N LEU A 25 -11.13 19.79 16.59
CA LEU A 25 -9.87 20.33 17.07
C LEU A 25 -9.33 21.42 16.13
N ALA A 26 -8.72 22.44 16.70
CA ALA A 26 -7.95 23.42 15.93
C ALA A 26 -6.56 22.87 15.56
N ALA A 27 -6.01 21.97 16.40
CA ALA A 27 -4.73 21.30 16.15
C ALA A 27 -4.82 20.33 14.95
N PRO A 28 -3.81 20.27 14.07
CA PRO A 28 -3.75 19.31 12.99
C PRO A 28 -3.90 17.86 13.46
N VAL A 29 -4.63 17.04 12.70
CA VAL A 29 -4.82 15.63 13.00
C VAL A 29 -4.15 14.76 11.92
N MET A 30 -3.17 13.99 12.34
CA MET A 30 -2.41 13.06 11.50
C MET A 30 -3.06 11.67 11.50
N ASN A 31 -3.44 11.17 10.33
CA ASN A 31 -3.98 9.82 10.17
C ASN A 31 -2.86 8.78 10.13
N LEU A 32 -2.56 8.16 11.27
CA LEU A 32 -1.56 7.09 11.30
C LEU A 32 -2.06 5.76 10.71
N ARG A 33 -3.36 5.47 10.79
CA ARG A 33 -4.05 4.35 10.14
C ARG A 33 -5.51 4.29 10.53
N THR A 34 -6.38 3.96 9.58
CA THR A 34 -7.74 3.44 9.83
C THR A 34 -7.89 2.06 9.16
N ASN A 35 -9.05 1.40 9.31
CA ASN A 35 -9.37 0.22 8.50
C ASN A 35 -9.75 0.61 7.07
N ASP A 36 -10.07 1.88 6.84
CA ASP A 36 -10.46 2.41 5.54
C ASP A 36 -9.22 2.79 4.72
N ASN A 37 -8.22 3.44 5.34
CA ASN A 37 -7.00 3.86 4.66
C ASN A 37 -5.76 3.96 5.58
N HIS A 38 -4.57 4.06 4.96
CA HIS A 38 -3.28 4.19 5.63
C HIS A 38 -2.35 5.13 4.83
N PRO A 39 -2.65 6.44 4.76
CA PRO A 39 -2.00 7.36 3.82
C PRO A 39 -0.48 7.47 4.03
N PHE A 40 0.02 7.53 5.26
CA PHE A 40 1.46 7.68 5.50
C PHE A 40 2.29 6.49 5.03
N GLU A 41 1.74 5.28 5.04
CA GLU A 41 2.40 4.11 4.46
C GLU A 41 2.67 4.32 2.97
N ILE A 42 1.66 4.79 2.25
CA ILE A 42 1.74 5.04 0.81
C ILE A 42 2.66 6.22 0.48
N LEU A 43 2.59 7.28 1.27
CA LEU A 43 3.49 8.43 1.12
C LEU A 43 4.96 8.05 1.34
N GLY A 44 5.23 7.14 2.30
CA GLY A 44 6.56 6.59 2.49
C GLY A 44 7.05 5.79 1.29
N ASP A 45 6.23 4.90 0.76
CA ASP A 45 6.55 4.11 -0.43
C ASP A 45 6.74 5.01 -1.67
N LEU A 46 5.91 6.04 -1.85
CA LEU A 46 6.04 7.03 -2.93
C LEU A 46 7.33 7.85 -2.82
N ALA A 47 7.71 8.25 -1.60
CA ALA A 47 8.97 8.96 -1.38
C ALA A 47 10.18 8.07 -1.68
N PHE A 48 10.12 6.78 -1.33
CA PHE A 48 11.12 5.79 -1.71
C PHE A 48 11.22 5.66 -3.24
N VAL A 49 10.08 5.50 -3.94
CA VAL A 49 10.06 5.40 -5.41
C VAL A 49 10.66 6.65 -6.04
N LEU A 50 10.35 7.84 -5.53
CA LEU A 50 10.93 9.09 -6.03
C LEU A 50 12.44 9.13 -5.87
N ALA A 51 12.97 8.62 -4.76
CA ALA A 51 14.41 8.53 -4.52
C ALA A 51 15.12 7.52 -5.46
N GLU A 52 14.42 6.46 -5.88
CA GLU A 52 14.98 5.43 -6.77
C GLU A 52 14.82 5.76 -8.27
N ARG A 53 13.80 6.55 -8.63
CA ARG A 53 13.39 6.76 -10.03
C ARG A 53 13.34 8.23 -10.47
N ASP A 54 13.54 9.18 -9.58
CA ASP A 54 13.44 10.64 -9.81
C ASP A 54 12.06 11.15 -10.27
N SER A 55 11.07 10.28 -10.52
CA SER A 55 9.72 10.66 -10.98
C SER A 55 8.67 9.58 -10.64
N TRP A 56 7.43 10.03 -10.53
CA TRP A 56 6.23 9.16 -10.50
C TRP A 56 5.48 9.13 -11.83
N ASP A 57 5.89 9.91 -12.83
CA ASP A 57 5.16 10.04 -14.09
C ASP A 57 5.06 8.68 -14.81
N GLY A 58 3.82 8.24 -15.00
CA GLY A 58 3.52 6.97 -15.65
C GLY A 58 3.87 5.73 -14.81
N LEU A 59 4.16 5.90 -13.51
CA LEU A 59 4.42 4.77 -12.60
C LEU A 59 3.24 3.81 -12.59
N ARG A 60 3.51 2.54 -12.90
CA ARG A 60 2.54 1.45 -12.83
C ARG A 60 2.72 0.66 -11.54
N VAL A 61 1.78 0.84 -10.61
CA VAL A 61 1.74 0.15 -9.31
C VAL A 61 0.81 -1.04 -9.41
N VAL A 62 1.30 -2.23 -9.07
CA VAL A 62 0.49 -3.44 -8.97
C VAL A 62 0.38 -3.87 -7.52
N LEU A 63 -0.84 -3.81 -7.00
CA LEU A 63 -1.20 -4.25 -5.65
C LEU A 63 -1.63 -5.71 -5.71
N VAL A 64 -0.90 -6.57 -5.02
CA VAL A 64 -1.16 -8.01 -5.08
C VAL A 64 -1.79 -8.47 -3.77
N GLY A 65 -3.05 -8.91 -3.86
CA GLY A 65 -3.77 -9.45 -2.72
C GLY A 65 -5.13 -8.81 -2.45
N PRO A 66 -5.77 -9.16 -1.32
CA PRO A 66 -7.10 -8.73 -0.96
C PRO A 66 -7.26 -7.21 -0.85
N ALA A 67 -8.48 -6.75 -1.16
CA ALA A 67 -8.89 -5.38 -0.89
C ALA A 67 -8.70 -5.04 0.61
N GLY A 68 -8.08 -3.89 0.86
CA GLY A 68 -7.74 -3.45 2.21
C GLY A 68 -7.36 -1.96 2.23
N ASN A 69 -7.01 -1.48 3.41
CA ASN A 69 -6.70 -0.06 3.61
C ASN A 69 -5.43 0.41 2.85
N ILE A 70 -4.46 -0.46 2.64
CA ILE A 70 -3.28 -0.17 1.82
C ILE A 70 -3.70 0.02 0.36
N ALA A 71 -4.44 -0.93 -0.21
CA ALA A 71 -4.91 -0.84 -1.58
C ALA A 71 -5.84 0.37 -1.79
N ARG A 72 -6.69 0.69 -0.81
CA ARG A 72 -7.52 1.91 -0.82
C ARG A 72 -6.66 3.17 -0.91
N SER A 73 -5.64 3.28 -0.08
CA SER A 73 -4.77 4.47 -0.08
C SER A 73 -3.98 4.63 -1.38
N TRP A 74 -3.60 3.54 -2.03
CA TRP A 74 -3.02 3.59 -3.37
C TRP A 74 -4.02 4.06 -4.43
N PHE A 75 -5.30 3.65 -4.33
CA PHE A 75 -6.36 4.15 -5.21
C PHE A 75 -6.58 5.65 -4.99
N GLU A 76 -6.62 6.11 -3.72
CA GLU A 76 -6.69 7.53 -3.38
C GLU A 76 -5.49 8.32 -3.95
N ALA A 77 -4.29 7.77 -3.89
CA ALA A 77 -3.09 8.39 -4.48
C ALA A 77 -3.20 8.52 -6.01
N ALA A 78 -3.77 7.53 -6.71
CA ALA A 78 -3.96 7.57 -8.15
C ALA A 78 -4.96 8.65 -8.62
N GLU A 79 -5.84 9.14 -7.75
CA GLU A 79 -6.74 10.25 -8.08
C GLU A 79 -6.00 11.59 -8.19
N VAL A 80 -4.88 11.76 -7.48
CA VAL A 80 -4.15 13.03 -7.37
C VAL A 80 -2.76 13.01 -8.01
N LEU A 81 -2.18 11.83 -8.25
CA LEU A 81 -0.86 11.65 -8.84
C LEU A 81 -0.95 11.03 -10.25
N PRO A 82 0.04 11.29 -11.12
CA PRO A 82 0.07 10.72 -12.48
C PRO A 82 0.56 9.25 -12.49
N ILE A 83 -0.03 8.41 -11.65
CA ILE A 83 0.29 7.00 -11.49
C ILE A 83 -0.89 6.13 -11.95
N GLU A 84 -0.61 4.91 -12.39
CA GLU A 84 -1.62 3.88 -12.65
C GLU A 84 -1.56 2.82 -11.55
N VAL A 85 -2.70 2.45 -10.99
CA VAL A 85 -2.78 1.46 -9.90
C VAL A 85 -3.70 0.31 -10.31
N VAL A 86 -3.19 -0.92 -10.23
CA VAL A 86 -3.96 -2.12 -10.55
C VAL A 86 -3.94 -3.06 -9.35
N GLN A 87 -5.11 -3.36 -8.78
CA GLN A 87 -5.21 -4.44 -7.80
C GLN A 87 -5.36 -5.78 -8.53
N VAL A 88 -4.54 -6.76 -8.14
CA VAL A 88 -4.54 -8.12 -8.71
C VAL A 88 -4.77 -9.14 -7.61
N ALA A 89 -5.92 -9.83 -7.69
CA ALA A 89 -6.32 -10.85 -6.72
C ALA A 89 -7.40 -11.79 -7.33
N PRO A 90 -7.78 -12.90 -6.67
CA PRO A 90 -9.02 -13.60 -7.00
C PRO A 90 -10.22 -12.66 -6.92
N MET A 91 -11.24 -12.91 -7.73
CA MET A 91 -12.39 -11.99 -7.93
C MET A 91 -13.09 -11.59 -6.62
N GLU A 92 -13.24 -12.53 -5.70
CA GLU A 92 -13.88 -12.32 -4.40
C GLU A 92 -13.10 -11.41 -3.43
N PHE A 93 -11.85 -11.13 -3.75
CA PHE A 93 -10.95 -10.27 -2.97
C PHE A 93 -10.67 -8.91 -3.62
N LEU A 94 -11.24 -8.65 -4.78
CA LEU A 94 -11.06 -7.38 -5.48
C LEU A 94 -12.00 -6.31 -4.91
N PHE A 95 -11.58 -5.04 -5.04
CA PHE A 95 -12.53 -3.94 -4.90
C PHE A 95 -13.59 -4.00 -5.99
N PRO A 96 -14.85 -3.61 -5.68
CA PRO A 96 -15.85 -3.41 -6.70
C PRO A 96 -15.39 -2.38 -7.74
N ALA A 97 -15.74 -2.59 -9.02
CA ALA A 97 -15.39 -1.64 -10.08
C ALA A 97 -15.90 -0.21 -9.83
N SER A 98 -16.99 -0.06 -9.06
CA SER A 98 -17.54 1.24 -8.64
C SER A 98 -16.64 2.01 -7.66
N GLU A 99 -15.65 1.35 -7.08
CA GLU A 99 -14.66 1.96 -6.17
C GLU A 99 -13.32 2.27 -6.86
N CYS A 100 -13.22 1.90 -8.15
CA CYS A 100 -12.08 2.27 -8.99
C CYS A 100 -12.30 3.67 -9.59
N GLY A 101 -11.24 4.47 -9.60
CA GLY A 101 -11.21 5.76 -10.27
C GLY A 101 -10.69 5.68 -11.71
N ASN A 102 -10.33 6.82 -12.28
CA ASN A 102 -9.88 6.89 -13.67
C ASN A 102 -8.51 6.24 -13.92
N ARG A 103 -7.67 6.16 -12.89
CA ARG A 103 -6.31 5.61 -12.95
C ARG A 103 -6.14 4.39 -12.06
N SER A 104 -7.23 3.84 -11.53
CA SER A 104 -7.21 2.62 -10.74
C SER A 104 -8.15 1.56 -11.33
N SER A 105 -7.75 0.31 -11.26
CA SER A 105 -8.50 -0.83 -11.80
C SER A 105 -8.24 -2.10 -11.01
N THR A 106 -9.02 -3.14 -11.30
CA THR A 106 -8.88 -4.46 -10.68
C THR A 106 -8.74 -5.54 -11.75
N ALA A 107 -8.00 -6.60 -11.47
CA ALA A 107 -7.78 -7.71 -12.39
C ALA A 107 -7.61 -9.05 -11.66
N VAL A 108 -8.06 -10.12 -12.31
CA VAL A 108 -7.90 -11.50 -11.83
C VAL A 108 -6.70 -12.21 -12.49
N ASN A 109 -5.95 -11.52 -13.34
CA ASN A 109 -4.84 -12.09 -14.10
C ASN A 109 -3.49 -11.81 -13.42
N PRO A 110 -2.83 -12.81 -12.79
CA PRO A 110 -1.55 -12.62 -12.11
C PRO A 110 -0.40 -12.26 -13.07
N HIS A 111 -0.55 -12.48 -14.39
CA HIS A 111 0.47 -12.07 -15.35
C HIS A 111 0.66 -10.55 -15.42
N MET A 112 -0.33 -9.76 -15.00
CA MET A 112 -0.21 -8.30 -14.96
C MET A 112 0.85 -7.80 -13.96
N ILE A 113 1.26 -8.64 -13.00
CA ILE A 113 2.33 -8.34 -12.03
C ILE A 113 3.66 -8.11 -12.75
N LYS A 114 3.90 -8.79 -13.87
CA LYS A 114 5.18 -8.73 -14.61
C LYS A 114 5.45 -7.36 -15.25
N ASP A 115 4.40 -6.61 -15.53
CA ASP A 115 4.47 -5.29 -16.18
C ASP A 115 4.56 -4.14 -15.16
N ALA A 116 4.63 -4.45 -13.86
CA ALA A 116 4.71 -3.46 -12.80
C ALA A 116 6.07 -2.72 -12.79
N ASP A 117 6.04 -1.45 -12.42
CA ASP A 117 7.20 -0.69 -11.97
C ASP A 117 7.38 -0.85 -10.46
N LEU A 118 6.27 -0.90 -9.73
CA LEU A 118 6.22 -1.14 -8.30
C LEU A 118 5.21 -2.26 -7.98
N ILE A 119 5.66 -3.28 -7.28
CA ILE A 119 4.82 -4.34 -6.73
C ILE A 119 4.66 -4.10 -5.23
N VAL A 120 3.42 -4.04 -4.78
CA VAL A 120 3.07 -3.93 -3.35
C VAL A 120 2.19 -5.10 -2.96
N THR A 121 2.41 -5.68 -1.79
CA THR A 121 1.49 -6.65 -1.20
C THR A 121 1.28 -6.34 0.28
N ASP A 122 0.09 -6.65 0.78
CA ASP A 122 -0.26 -6.53 2.19
C ASP A 122 -0.58 -7.93 2.75
N CYS A 123 -0.62 -8.05 4.08
CA CYS A 123 -0.97 -9.30 4.74
C CYS A 123 -2.38 -9.77 4.37
N TRP A 124 -2.53 -11.08 4.25
CA TRP A 124 -3.87 -11.65 4.06
C TRP A 124 -4.73 -11.47 5.32
N PRO A 125 -6.05 -11.27 5.17
CA PRO A 125 -6.96 -11.18 6.30
C PRO A 125 -6.85 -12.38 7.24
N ALA A 126 -7.01 -12.13 8.54
CA ALA A 126 -7.09 -13.20 9.52
C ALA A 126 -8.38 -14.03 9.34
N GLY A 127 -8.32 -15.32 9.63
CA GLY A 127 -9.49 -16.19 9.63
C GLY A 127 -9.94 -16.71 8.26
N LEU A 128 -9.12 -16.55 7.21
CA LEU A 128 -9.40 -17.16 5.90
C LEU A 128 -9.50 -18.70 6.03
N ASP A 129 -10.49 -19.28 5.38
CA ASP A 129 -10.62 -20.72 5.23
C ASP A 129 -9.62 -21.31 4.22
N GLY A 130 -9.65 -22.63 4.01
CA GLY A 130 -8.73 -23.35 3.13
C GLY A 130 -8.90 -22.98 1.66
N ASP A 131 -10.13 -22.75 1.21
CA ASP A 131 -10.42 -22.45 -0.19
C ASP A 131 -9.95 -21.04 -0.55
N ALA A 132 -10.21 -20.06 0.32
CA ALA A 132 -9.74 -18.70 0.19
C ALA A 132 -8.20 -18.62 0.17
N LYS A 133 -7.53 -19.34 1.05
CA LYS A 133 -6.06 -19.43 1.05
C LYS A 133 -5.52 -20.08 -0.21
N THR A 134 -6.17 -21.11 -0.72
CA THR A 134 -5.79 -21.78 -1.97
C THR A 134 -5.94 -20.85 -3.17
N ALA A 135 -7.05 -20.09 -3.25
CA ALA A 135 -7.25 -19.11 -4.29
C ALA A 135 -6.17 -18.01 -4.25
N LEU A 136 -5.89 -17.45 -3.07
CA LEU A 136 -4.86 -16.42 -2.89
C LEU A 136 -3.44 -16.94 -3.14
N ALA A 137 -3.16 -18.23 -2.92
CA ALA A 137 -1.84 -18.80 -3.13
C ALA A 137 -1.34 -18.68 -4.59
N ALA A 138 -2.26 -18.61 -5.56
CA ALA A 138 -1.92 -18.37 -6.97
C ALA A 138 -1.38 -16.95 -7.23
N PHE A 139 -1.56 -16.04 -6.28
CA PHE A 139 -1.12 -14.64 -6.33
C PHE A 139 0.05 -14.36 -5.36
N ARG A 140 0.64 -15.40 -4.78
CA ARG A 140 1.80 -15.24 -3.90
C ARG A 140 2.98 -14.67 -4.69
N ILE A 141 3.66 -13.70 -4.09
CA ILE A 141 4.93 -13.22 -4.63
C ILE A 141 6.04 -14.18 -4.21
N ASP A 142 6.68 -14.81 -5.18
CA ASP A 142 7.85 -15.65 -5.01
C ASP A 142 9.05 -15.15 -5.84
N ALA A 143 10.21 -15.78 -5.69
CA ALA A 143 11.42 -15.36 -6.39
C ALA A 143 11.29 -15.57 -7.90
N ASP A 144 10.69 -16.68 -8.34
CA ASP A 144 10.54 -17.01 -9.76
C ASP A 144 9.64 -16.00 -10.48
N LEU A 145 8.60 -15.48 -9.80
CA LEU A 145 7.78 -14.40 -10.32
C LEU A 145 8.58 -13.10 -10.44
N LEU A 146 9.35 -12.74 -9.41
CA LEU A 146 10.20 -11.54 -9.42
C LEU A 146 11.27 -11.61 -10.51
N ASP A 147 11.84 -12.79 -10.78
CA ASP A 147 12.79 -12.99 -11.88
C ASP A 147 12.16 -12.74 -13.25
N GLN A 148 10.87 -13.00 -13.42
CA GLN A 148 10.12 -12.78 -14.66
C GLN A 148 9.62 -11.35 -14.84
N CYS A 149 9.67 -10.52 -13.79
CA CYS A 149 9.34 -9.10 -13.87
C CYS A 149 10.48 -8.30 -14.51
N ARG A 150 10.18 -7.04 -14.88
CA ARG A 150 11.16 -6.09 -15.39
C ARG A 150 12.41 -6.03 -14.50
N GLY A 151 13.57 -5.74 -15.10
CA GLY A 151 14.84 -5.71 -14.37
C GLY A 151 14.89 -4.63 -13.27
N ASP A 152 14.16 -3.54 -13.49
CA ASP A 152 14.09 -2.36 -12.63
C ASP A 152 12.85 -2.31 -11.73
N VAL A 153 12.05 -3.38 -11.66
CA VAL A 153 10.88 -3.44 -10.78
C VAL A 153 11.29 -3.33 -9.31
N LEU A 154 10.55 -2.53 -8.56
CA LEU A 154 10.66 -2.44 -7.11
C LEU A 154 9.59 -3.31 -6.48
N PHE A 155 9.97 -4.19 -5.56
CA PHE A 155 9.02 -4.95 -4.75
C PHE A 155 9.06 -4.43 -3.31
N VAL A 156 7.95 -3.87 -2.85
CA VAL A 156 7.79 -3.28 -1.51
C VAL A 156 6.62 -3.97 -0.80
N PRO A 157 6.90 -5.04 -0.03
CA PRO A 157 5.88 -5.67 0.81
C PRO A 157 5.54 -4.77 2.00
N CYS A 158 4.24 -4.62 2.30
CA CYS A 158 3.78 -3.87 3.48
C CYS A 158 3.82 -4.78 4.73
N PRO A 159 4.63 -4.49 5.75
CA PRO A 159 4.68 -5.30 6.96
C PRO A 159 3.44 -5.11 7.85
N PRO A 160 3.05 -6.13 8.66
CA PRO A 160 3.71 -7.43 8.75
C PRO A 160 3.37 -8.36 7.59
N VAL A 161 4.35 -9.11 7.10
CA VAL A 161 4.13 -10.16 6.09
C VAL A 161 4.25 -11.55 6.70
N THR A 162 3.45 -12.49 6.20
CA THR A 162 3.51 -13.91 6.59
C THR A 162 4.16 -14.72 5.50
N ARG A 163 5.40 -15.14 5.72
CA ARG A 163 6.12 -16.01 4.77
C ARG A 163 5.38 -17.32 4.57
N GLY A 164 5.12 -17.66 3.32
CA GLY A 164 4.31 -18.83 2.95
C GLY A 164 2.85 -18.48 2.60
N ASN A 165 2.37 -17.29 2.96
CA ASN A 165 1.09 -16.73 2.53
C ASN A 165 1.30 -15.79 1.33
N GLU A 166 1.24 -14.47 1.54
CA GLU A 166 1.36 -13.44 0.49
C GLU A 166 2.74 -13.37 -0.16
N VAL A 167 3.80 -13.79 0.57
CA VAL A 167 5.19 -13.76 0.08
C VAL A 167 5.91 -15.06 0.42
N SER A 168 6.84 -15.48 -0.43
CA SER A 168 7.77 -16.56 -0.10
C SER A 168 8.98 -16.04 0.68
N SER A 169 9.67 -16.94 1.42
CA SER A 169 10.92 -16.58 2.09
C SER A 169 12.03 -16.22 1.09
N CYS A 170 11.97 -16.74 -0.14
CA CYS A 170 12.94 -16.42 -1.19
C CYS A 170 12.66 -15.03 -1.78
N ALA A 171 11.39 -14.67 -2.00
CA ALA A 171 11.02 -13.32 -2.45
C ALA A 171 11.50 -12.23 -1.49
N MET A 172 11.39 -12.46 -0.17
CA MET A 172 11.85 -11.52 0.86
C MET A 172 13.37 -11.31 0.91
N ARG A 173 14.13 -12.17 0.24
CA ARG A 173 15.61 -12.05 0.10
C ARG A 173 16.04 -11.72 -1.32
N HIS A 174 15.07 -11.52 -2.20
CA HIS A 174 15.34 -11.21 -3.60
C HIS A 174 15.95 -9.81 -3.75
N PRO A 175 16.90 -9.56 -4.68
CA PRO A 175 17.49 -8.22 -4.90
C PRO A 175 16.47 -7.13 -5.22
N LYS A 176 15.32 -7.47 -5.80
CA LYS A 176 14.21 -6.55 -6.10
C LYS A 176 13.33 -6.23 -4.88
N CYS A 177 13.53 -6.90 -3.73
CA CYS A 177 12.78 -6.65 -2.49
C CYS A 177 13.43 -5.53 -1.68
N HIS A 178 12.69 -4.45 -1.48
CA HIS A 178 13.14 -3.23 -0.81
C HIS A 178 12.38 -2.96 0.49
N ASP A 179 11.98 -4.01 1.23
CA ASP A 179 11.16 -3.92 2.44
C ASP A 179 11.70 -2.90 3.46
N THR A 180 12.93 -3.07 3.89
CA THR A 180 13.56 -2.21 4.91
C THR A 180 13.89 -0.82 4.36
N ALA A 181 14.39 -0.74 3.12
CA ALA A 181 14.77 0.52 2.51
C ALA A 181 13.55 1.43 2.31
N ALA A 182 12.46 0.91 1.75
CA ALA A 182 11.23 1.66 1.55
C ALA A 182 10.61 2.11 2.88
N LYS A 183 10.57 1.24 3.89
CA LYS A 183 9.95 1.57 5.19
C LYS A 183 10.75 2.59 6.01
N ALA A 184 12.02 2.80 5.74
CA ALA A 184 12.78 3.90 6.34
C ALA A 184 12.21 5.28 5.96
N PHE A 185 11.62 5.41 4.79
CA PHE A 185 11.00 6.67 4.33
C PHE A 185 9.73 7.05 5.10
N LEU A 186 9.06 6.09 5.73
CA LEU A 186 7.86 6.37 6.54
C LEU A 186 8.16 7.39 7.65
N MET A 187 9.29 7.26 8.33
CA MET A 187 9.71 8.20 9.37
C MET A 187 9.96 9.60 8.80
N HIS A 188 10.60 9.70 7.63
CA HIS A 188 10.89 10.99 6.99
C HIS A 188 9.61 11.72 6.58
N ILE A 189 8.64 11.00 6.01
CA ILE A 189 7.34 11.58 5.62
C ILE A 189 6.54 12.02 6.85
N GLN A 190 6.55 11.25 7.93
CA GLN A 190 5.88 11.65 9.18
C GLN A 190 6.52 12.90 9.77
N ASN A 191 7.86 13.00 9.80
CA ASN A 191 8.55 14.19 10.25
C ASN A 191 8.25 15.41 9.37
N ALA A 192 8.28 15.26 8.05
CA ALA A 192 7.94 16.33 7.12
C ALA A 192 6.50 16.84 7.33
N PHE A 193 5.54 15.95 7.60
CA PHE A 193 4.17 16.34 7.93
C PHE A 193 4.11 17.14 9.24
N VAL A 194 4.81 16.69 10.29
CA VAL A 194 4.87 17.41 11.57
C VAL A 194 5.46 18.80 11.35
N GLU A 195 6.61 18.90 10.67
CA GLU A 195 7.28 20.17 10.37
C GLU A 195 6.42 21.14 9.56
N SER A 196 5.64 20.62 8.61
CA SER A 196 4.75 21.43 7.77
C SER A 196 3.44 21.86 8.45
N SER A 197 3.08 21.21 9.56
CA SER A 197 1.83 21.42 10.28
C SER A 197 1.99 22.33 11.50
N LEU A 198 3.21 22.57 11.96
CA LEU A 198 3.57 23.44 13.10
C LEU A 198 4.15 24.76 12.64
#